data_ada0757e58e46544e6a0481d9fe5113f
#
_entry.id   ada0757e58e46544e6a0481d9fe5113f
#
_cell.length_a   1.000
_cell.length_b   1.000
_cell.length_c   1.000
_cell.angle_alpha   90.00
_cell.angle_beta   90.00
_cell.angle_gamma   90.00
#
_symmetry.space_group_name_H-M   'P 1'
#
loop_
_entity.id
_entity.type
_entity.pdbx_description
1 polymer ?
#
loop_
_entity_poly.entity_id
_entity_poly.type
_entity_poly.pdbx_seq_one_letter_code
_entity_poly.pdbx_strand_id
1 'polypeptide(L)'
;MPKVPKFPKLPKFKNESLLSRALTHRSYVNEHPEAGEHNERLEFLGDALLGYLVGEILYKRYEDFSEAQLTRLRSGLVDQDQLAKFAEQLGIGKLMRLGKGAEQDKGRQNPSLLCDTFEAIIGAYYLDSTITPVRAFVKKLFIPVADSMVYPQSDAGQKNLIDSKNRFQEWALAKFGQNPEYSIIDEEGPDHAKEFTAEVYVSGKMYGVGRGRRKQDAEKNAAEDALAKLKKPGLI
;
A
#
# COMPACT_ATOMS: atom_id res chain seq x y z
N MET A 1 16.41 5.83 -24.23
CA MET A 1 15.25 5.25 -23.51
C MET A 1 15.70 4.89 -22.11
N PRO A 2 15.08 5.39 -21.03
CA PRO A 2 15.40 4.94 -19.69
C PRO A 2 15.12 3.45 -19.58
N LYS A 3 16.08 2.68 -19.10
CA LYS A 3 15.91 1.24 -18.84
C LYS A 3 14.83 1.08 -17.78
N VAL A 4 13.69 0.46 -18.14
CA VAL A 4 12.69 0.03 -17.17
C VAL A 4 13.43 -0.83 -16.12
N PRO A 5 13.39 -0.48 -14.84
CA PRO A 5 14.08 -1.26 -13.82
C PRO A 5 13.50 -2.68 -13.83
N LYS A 6 14.36 -3.68 -14.05
CA LYS A 6 13.95 -5.08 -14.00
C LYS A 6 13.46 -5.38 -12.59
N PHE A 7 12.27 -5.95 -12.48
CA PHE A 7 11.74 -6.42 -11.20
C PHE A 7 12.77 -7.35 -10.54
N PRO A 8 13.00 -7.24 -9.22
CA PRO A 8 14.00 -8.06 -8.53
C PRO A 8 13.63 -9.53 -8.59
N LYS A 9 14.64 -10.40 -8.60
CA LYS A 9 14.46 -11.85 -8.45
C LYS A 9 14.42 -12.21 -6.97
N LEU A 10 13.87 -13.38 -6.64
CA LEU A 10 13.99 -13.98 -5.32
C LEU A 10 15.46 -13.94 -4.84
N PRO A 11 15.72 -13.64 -3.57
CA PRO A 11 17.06 -13.65 -3.01
C PRO A 11 17.64 -15.06 -3.04
N LYS A 12 18.96 -15.15 -3.17
CA LYS A 12 19.67 -16.41 -3.04
C LYS A 12 19.85 -16.74 -1.56
N PHE A 13 19.50 -17.94 -1.19
CA PHE A 13 19.69 -18.50 0.15
C PHE A 13 21.00 -19.29 0.21
N LYS A 14 21.69 -19.20 1.35
CA LYS A 14 22.83 -20.04 1.70
C LYS A 14 22.33 -21.37 2.26
N ASN A 15 21.26 -21.30 3.06
CA ASN A 15 20.58 -22.46 3.64
C ASN A 15 19.27 -22.72 2.89
N GLU A 16 19.29 -23.68 1.96
CA GLU A 16 18.12 -24.05 1.17
C GLU A 16 16.96 -24.61 2.01
N SER A 17 17.25 -25.15 3.19
CA SER A 17 16.20 -25.67 4.08
C SER A 17 15.30 -24.55 4.62
N LEU A 18 15.86 -23.35 4.87
CA LEU A 18 15.07 -22.16 5.26
C LEU A 18 14.12 -21.73 4.15
N LEU A 19 14.60 -21.68 2.91
CA LEU A 19 13.74 -21.38 1.76
C LEU A 19 12.67 -22.45 1.57
N SER A 20 13.04 -23.73 1.64
CA SER A 20 12.09 -24.84 1.52
C SER A 20 10.99 -24.74 2.59
N ARG A 21 11.35 -24.45 3.85
CA ARG A 21 10.39 -24.25 4.93
C ARG A 21 9.49 -23.03 4.67
N ALA A 22 10.03 -21.88 4.22
CA ALA A 22 9.24 -20.70 3.88
C ALA A 22 8.19 -20.98 2.79
N LEU A 23 8.51 -21.86 1.85
CA LEU A 23 7.63 -22.28 0.75
C LEU A 23 6.64 -23.39 1.15
N THR A 24 6.72 -23.95 2.36
CA THR A 24 5.92 -25.10 2.80
C THR A 24 4.72 -24.65 3.63
N HIS A 25 3.53 -24.76 3.05
CA HIS A 25 2.28 -24.51 3.75
C HIS A 25 1.92 -25.67 4.69
N ARG A 26 1.18 -25.38 5.78
CA ARG A 26 0.75 -26.41 6.76
C ARG A 26 -0.02 -27.56 6.13
N SER A 27 -0.79 -27.35 5.07
CA SER A 27 -1.52 -28.42 4.39
C SER A 27 -0.60 -29.48 3.81
N TYR A 28 0.59 -29.06 3.33
CA TYR A 28 1.59 -29.98 2.84
C TYR A 28 2.16 -30.84 3.97
N VAL A 29 2.50 -30.25 5.10
CA VAL A 29 3.03 -30.98 6.28
C VAL A 29 2.01 -31.96 6.83
N ASN A 30 0.71 -31.63 6.80
CA ASN A 30 -0.35 -32.54 7.23
C ASN A 30 -0.40 -33.85 6.38
N GLU A 31 -0.07 -33.76 5.10
CA GLU A 31 0.00 -34.91 4.21
C GLU A 31 1.39 -35.56 4.18
N HIS A 32 2.43 -34.82 4.55
CA HIS A 32 3.85 -35.19 4.50
C HIS A 32 4.55 -34.79 5.81
N PRO A 33 4.33 -35.52 6.93
CA PRO A 33 4.92 -35.19 8.23
C PRO A 33 6.46 -35.16 8.22
N GLU A 34 7.05 -35.94 7.33
CA GLU A 34 8.50 -36.00 7.11
C GLU A 34 9.08 -34.69 6.54
N ALA A 35 8.24 -33.81 5.99
CA ALA A 35 8.68 -32.53 5.46
C ALA A 35 9.12 -31.53 6.55
N GLY A 36 8.85 -31.83 7.82
CA GLY A 36 9.26 -31.04 8.97
C GLY A 36 8.29 -29.89 9.27
N GLU A 37 8.81 -28.68 9.44
CA GLU A 37 8.01 -27.53 9.85
C GLU A 37 7.43 -26.76 8.66
N HIS A 38 6.21 -26.21 8.85
CA HIS A 38 5.58 -25.28 7.92
C HIS A 38 6.06 -23.83 8.12
N ASN A 39 5.53 -22.91 7.33
CA ASN A 39 6.01 -21.53 7.21
C ASN A 39 5.45 -20.54 8.25
N GLU A 40 4.39 -20.83 8.99
CA GLU A 40 3.67 -19.85 9.84
C GLU A 40 4.57 -19.07 10.84
N ARG A 41 5.58 -19.73 11.43
CA ARG A 41 6.52 -19.03 12.33
C ARG A 41 7.47 -18.09 11.58
N LEU A 42 7.79 -18.40 10.33
CA LEU A 42 8.60 -17.53 9.47
C LEU A 42 7.76 -16.35 8.95
N GLU A 43 6.50 -16.59 8.63
CA GLU A 43 5.49 -15.57 8.31
C GLU A 43 5.38 -14.54 9.45
N PHE A 44 5.13 -14.98 10.68
CA PHE A 44 5.08 -14.10 11.85
C PHE A 44 6.32 -13.20 11.98
N LEU A 45 7.52 -13.77 11.77
CA LEU A 45 8.77 -13.00 11.81
C LEU A 45 8.87 -12.03 10.63
N GLY A 46 8.44 -12.46 9.45
CA GLY A 46 8.49 -11.68 8.21
C GLY A 46 7.56 -10.48 8.25
N ASP A 47 6.32 -10.63 8.73
CA ASP A 47 5.37 -9.54 8.95
C ASP A 47 5.98 -8.44 9.83
N ALA A 48 6.51 -8.81 11.00
CA ALA A 48 7.15 -7.86 11.89
C ALA A 48 8.34 -7.13 11.24
N LEU A 49 9.16 -7.84 10.44
CA LEU A 49 10.28 -7.26 9.71
C LEU A 49 9.82 -6.31 8.61
N LEU A 50 8.79 -6.66 7.85
CA LEU A 50 8.21 -5.82 6.81
C LEU A 50 7.64 -4.54 7.41
N GLY A 51 6.85 -4.64 8.48
CA GLY A 51 6.30 -3.49 9.19
C GLY A 51 7.39 -2.50 9.62
N TYR A 52 8.49 -3.02 10.20
CA TYR A 52 9.64 -2.21 10.60
C TYR A 52 10.38 -1.60 9.39
N LEU A 53 10.77 -2.43 8.41
CA LEU A 53 11.61 -2.00 7.29
C LEU A 53 10.88 -1.00 6.38
N VAL A 54 9.59 -1.24 6.10
CA VAL A 54 8.79 -0.32 5.30
C VAL A 54 8.59 1.00 6.06
N GLY A 55 8.30 0.96 7.36
CA GLY A 55 8.23 2.16 8.19
C GLY A 55 9.54 2.96 8.16
N GLU A 56 10.70 2.31 8.32
CA GLU A 56 12.02 2.97 8.24
C GLU A 56 12.28 3.60 6.85
N ILE A 57 11.90 2.88 5.78
CA ILE A 57 12.07 3.37 4.40
C ILE A 57 11.24 4.62 4.17
N LEU A 58 9.97 4.60 4.57
CA LEU A 58 9.05 5.71 4.39
C LEU A 58 9.46 6.93 5.19
N TYR A 59 9.82 6.73 6.48
CA TYR A 59 10.29 7.80 7.35
C TYR A 59 11.49 8.55 6.77
N LYS A 60 12.46 7.82 6.20
CA LYS A 60 13.66 8.41 5.61
C LYS A 60 13.45 9.02 4.22
N ARG A 61 12.40 8.59 3.51
CA ARG A 61 12.16 9.01 2.12
C ARG A 61 11.21 10.20 2.01
N TYR A 62 10.24 10.30 2.91
CA TYR A 62 9.19 11.32 2.90
C TYR A 62 9.26 12.14 4.18
N GLU A 63 10.32 12.96 4.29
CA GLU A 63 10.64 13.73 5.51
C GLU A 63 9.54 14.73 5.89
N ASP A 64 8.80 15.26 4.90
CA ASP A 64 7.72 16.22 5.08
C ASP A 64 6.36 15.57 5.40
N PHE A 65 6.28 14.22 5.48
CA PHE A 65 5.02 13.53 5.75
C PHE A 65 4.72 13.47 7.24
N SER A 66 3.45 13.76 7.59
CA SER A 66 2.94 13.55 8.95
C SER A 66 2.90 12.05 9.30
N GLU A 67 2.84 11.76 10.60
CA GLU A 67 2.65 10.37 11.10
C GLU A 67 1.44 9.68 10.45
N ALA A 68 0.30 10.39 10.34
CA ALA A 68 -0.90 9.85 9.72
C ALA A 68 -0.71 9.49 8.24
N GLN A 69 0.04 10.31 7.48
CA GLN A 69 0.37 10.03 6.09
C GLN A 69 1.31 8.84 5.94
N LEU A 70 2.35 8.75 6.79
CA LEU A 70 3.28 7.63 6.80
C LEU A 70 2.59 6.32 7.19
N THR A 71 1.70 6.35 8.18
CA THR A 71 0.93 5.19 8.63
C THR A 71 -0.03 4.69 7.53
N ARG A 72 -0.73 5.60 6.86
CA ARG A 72 -1.62 5.25 5.74
C ARG A 72 -0.85 4.65 4.57
N LEU A 73 0.28 5.27 4.19
CA LEU A 73 1.13 4.77 3.11
C LEU A 73 1.71 3.40 3.44
N ARG A 74 2.19 3.20 4.67
CA ARG A 74 2.64 1.90 5.13
C ARG A 74 1.55 0.84 5.05
N SER A 75 0.35 1.13 5.58
CA SER A 75 -0.77 0.18 5.55
C SER A 75 -1.13 -0.28 4.13
N GLY A 76 -1.12 0.63 3.15
CA GLY A 76 -1.38 0.26 1.75
C GLY A 76 -0.22 -0.46 1.06
N LEU A 77 0.99 -0.40 1.62
CA LEU A 77 2.16 -1.09 1.07
C LEU A 77 2.34 -2.50 1.63
N VAL A 78 1.91 -2.74 2.87
CA VAL A 78 2.02 -4.05 3.54
C VAL A 78 0.67 -4.75 3.66
N ASP A 79 -0.33 -4.33 2.87
CA ASP A 79 -1.60 -5.05 2.81
C ASP A 79 -1.46 -6.36 2.03
N GLN A 80 -2.39 -7.28 2.29
CA GLN A 80 -2.44 -8.60 1.67
C GLN A 80 -2.36 -8.53 0.15
N ASP A 81 -3.10 -7.61 -0.48
CA ASP A 81 -3.19 -7.53 -1.93
C ASP A 81 -1.86 -7.07 -2.55
N GLN A 82 -1.16 -6.14 -1.90
CA GLN A 82 0.13 -5.66 -2.39
C GLN A 82 1.23 -6.71 -2.20
N LEU A 83 1.25 -7.41 -1.06
CA LEU A 83 2.21 -8.48 -0.80
C LEU A 83 1.96 -9.67 -1.73
N ALA A 84 0.71 -10.04 -1.98
CA ALA A 84 0.35 -11.06 -2.97
C ALA A 84 0.84 -10.70 -4.38
N LYS A 85 0.71 -9.44 -4.82
CA LYS A 85 1.26 -8.96 -6.11
C LYS A 85 2.78 -9.14 -6.18
N PHE A 86 3.50 -8.85 -5.11
CA PHE A 86 4.95 -9.11 -5.07
C PHE A 86 5.25 -10.61 -5.19
N ALA A 87 4.49 -11.45 -4.48
CA ALA A 87 4.62 -12.91 -4.57
C ALA A 87 4.38 -13.43 -5.98
N GLU A 88 3.35 -12.95 -6.68
CA GLU A 88 3.06 -13.28 -8.08
C GLU A 88 4.20 -12.88 -9.01
N GLN A 89 4.68 -11.64 -8.91
CA GLN A 89 5.76 -11.13 -9.76
C GLN A 89 7.09 -11.85 -9.52
N LEU A 90 7.32 -12.35 -8.30
CA LEU A 90 8.47 -13.19 -7.96
C LEU A 90 8.29 -14.65 -8.35
N GLY A 91 7.09 -15.05 -8.79
CA GLY A 91 6.78 -16.43 -9.18
C GLY A 91 6.63 -17.40 -8.00
N ILE A 92 6.38 -16.88 -6.77
CA ILE A 92 6.33 -17.65 -5.53
C ILE A 92 5.27 -18.75 -5.59
N GLY A 93 4.09 -18.47 -6.14
CA GLY A 93 3.01 -19.45 -6.24
C GLY A 93 3.41 -20.77 -6.89
N LYS A 94 4.33 -20.72 -7.87
CA LYS A 94 4.85 -21.94 -8.54
C LYS A 94 5.80 -22.77 -7.66
N LEU A 95 6.38 -22.13 -6.65
CA LEU A 95 7.38 -22.75 -5.76
C LEU A 95 6.76 -23.28 -4.47
N MET A 96 5.54 -22.85 -4.13
CA MET A 96 4.84 -23.27 -2.92
C MET A 96 4.62 -24.77 -2.86
N ARG A 97 4.79 -25.35 -1.70
CA ARG A 97 4.47 -26.76 -1.37
C ARG A 97 3.13 -26.79 -0.65
N LEU A 98 2.12 -27.27 -1.33
CA LEU A 98 0.73 -27.33 -0.87
C LEU A 98 0.25 -28.77 -0.79
N GLY A 99 -0.64 -29.08 0.15
CA GLY A 99 -1.38 -30.34 0.16
C GLY A 99 -2.44 -30.37 -0.96
N LYS A 100 -2.95 -31.53 -1.28
CA LYS A 100 -3.87 -31.78 -2.40
C LYS A 100 -5.13 -30.91 -2.33
N GLY A 101 -5.72 -30.73 -1.14
CA GLY A 101 -6.90 -29.87 -0.96
C GLY A 101 -6.60 -28.41 -1.32
N ALA A 102 -5.52 -27.85 -0.79
CA ALA A 102 -5.11 -26.48 -1.11
C ALA A 102 -4.76 -26.28 -2.59
N GLU A 103 -4.19 -27.29 -3.26
CA GLU A 103 -3.96 -27.26 -4.71
C GLU A 103 -5.29 -27.22 -5.50
N GLN A 104 -6.27 -28.06 -5.13
CA GLN A 104 -7.59 -28.10 -5.76
C GLN A 104 -8.33 -26.77 -5.63
N ASP A 105 -8.17 -26.08 -4.49
CA ASP A 105 -8.74 -24.77 -4.19
C ASP A 105 -7.96 -23.61 -4.82
N LYS A 106 -7.10 -23.87 -5.79
CA LYS A 106 -6.24 -22.89 -6.48
C LYS A 106 -5.31 -22.12 -5.52
N GLY A 107 -4.83 -22.77 -4.49
CA GLY A 107 -3.99 -22.17 -3.45
C GLY A 107 -2.77 -21.41 -3.97
N ARG A 108 -2.22 -21.82 -5.14
CA ARG A 108 -1.08 -21.13 -5.78
C ARG A 108 -1.39 -19.74 -6.28
N GLN A 109 -2.66 -19.39 -6.47
CA GLN A 109 -3.17 -18.07 -6.87
C GLN A 109 -3.95 -17.40 -5.74
N ASN A 110 -4.08 -18.03 -4.57
CA ASN A 110 -4.80 -17.47 -3.43
C ASN A 110 -4.00 -16.29 -2.83
N PRO A 111 -4.56 -15.06 -2.80
CA PRO A 111 -3.85 -13.89 -2.31
C PRO A 111 -3.37 -14.02 -0.85
N SER A 112 -4.14 -14.66 0.02
CA SER A 112 -3.73 -14.89 1.42
C SER A 112 -2.50 -15.79 1.47
N LEU A 113 -2.52 -16.96 0.81
CA LEU A 113 -1.39 -17.88 0.82
C LEU A 113 -0.14 -17.30 0.15
N LEU A 114 -0.32 -16.45 -0.86
CA LEU A 114 0.79 -15.74 -1.51
C LEU A 114 1.41 -14.71 -0.58
N CYS A 115 0.58 -13.95 0.14
CA CYS A 115 0.99 -12.98 1.15
C CYS A 115 1.79 -13.67 2.27
N ASP A 116 1.19 -14.67 2.91
CA ASP A 116 1.79 -15.43 4.02
C ASP A 116 3.14 -16.04 3.63
N THR A 117 3.21 -16.58 2.39
CA THR A 117 4.45 -17.16 1.87
C THR A 117 5.51 -16.11 1.55
N PHE A 118 5.11 -14.94 1.05
CA PHE A 118 6.03 -13.82 0.84
C PHE A 118 6.63 -13.34 2.17
N GLU A 119 5.82 -13.16 3.19
CA GLU A 119 6.28 -12.81 4.54
C GLU A 119 7.22 -13.88 5.09
N ALA A 120 6.86 -15.16 4.95
CA ALA A 120 7.71 -16.25 5.38
C ALA A 120 9.08 -16.25 4.68
N ILE A 121 9.16 -15.90 3.40
CA ILE A 121 10.42 -15.74 2.67
C ILE A 121 11.25 -14.57 3.23
N ILE A 122 10.63 -13.46 3.61
CA ILE A 122 11.33 -12.34 4.25
C ILE A 122 11.91 -12.77 5.61
N GLY A 123 11.12 -13.46 6.43
CA GLY A 123 11.57 -14.01 7.72
C GLY A 123 12.72 -15.03 7.55
N ALA A 124 12.59 -15.95 6.60
CA ALA A 124 13.63 -16.91 6.29
C ALA A 124 14.91 -16.25 5.77
N TYR A 125 14.79 -15.26 4.89
CA TYR A 125 15.94 -14.54 4.34
C TYR A 125 16.70 -13.75 5.41
N TYR A 126 15.98 -13.20 6.39
CA TYR A 126 16.59 -12.58 7.55
C TYR A 126 17.42 -13.57 8.38
N LEU A 127 16.87 -14.74 8.66
CA LEU A 127 17.59 -15.81 9.40
C LEU A 127 18.79 -16.37 8.64
N ASP A 128 18.70 -16.44 7.30
CA ASP A 128 19.79 -16.90 6.43
C ASP A 128 20.91 -15.87 6.26
N SER A 129 20.61 -14.58 6.42
CA SER A 129 21.54 -13.50 6.14
C SER A 129 21.69 -12.53 7.32
N THR A 130 21.20 -11.31 7.17
CA THR A 130 21.12 -10.27 8.18
C THR A 130 20.09 -9.22 7.73
N ILE A 131 19.81 -8.22 8.56
CA ILE A 131 18.87 -7.14 8.22
C ILE A 131 19.31 -6.30 7.00
N THR A 132 20.61 -6.18 6.74
CA THR A 132 21.12 -5.32 5.66
C THR A 132 20.74 -5.78 4.26
N PRO A 133 20.98 -7.06 3.84
CA PRO A 133 20.54 -7.53 2.54
C PRO A 133 19.00 -7.62 2.43
N VAL A 134 18.28 -7.94 3.52
CA VAL A 134 16.82 -7.93 3.54
C VAL A 134 16.29 -6.52 3.27
N ARG A 135 16.83 -5.51 3.97
CA ARG A 135 16.50 -4.08 3.72
C ARG A 135 16.74 -3.67 2.28
N ALA A 136 17.85 -4.10 1.68
CA ALA A 136 18.16 -3.79 0.28
C ALA A 136 17.16 -4.45 -0.69
N PHE A 137 16.70 -5.66 -0.39
CA PHE A 137 15.68 -6.36 -1.16
C PHE A 137 14.31 -5.68 -1.04
N VAL A 138 13.86 -5.40 0.19
CA VAL A 138 12.61 -4.68 0.49
C VAL A 138 12.59 -3.31 -0.21
N LYS A 139 13.67 -2.53 -0.12
CA LYS A 139 13.76 -1.23 -0.81
C LYS A 139 13.50 -1.34 -2.31
N LYS A 140 14.03 -2.36 -2.97
CA LYS A 140 13.86 -2.52 -4.43
C LYS A 140 12.42 -2.84 -4.82
N LEU A 141 11.66 -3.51 -3.96
CA LEU A 141 10.25 -3.83 -4.19
C LEU A 141 9.34 -2.66 -3.83
N PHE A 142 9.51 -2.08 -2.66
CA PHE A 142 8.53 -1.18 -2.06
C PHE A 142 8.68 0.28 -2.51
N ILE A 143 9.90 0.77 -2.77
CA ILE A 143 10.10 2.18 -3.17
C ILE A 143 9.36 2.53 -4.47
N PRO A 144 9.45 1.74 -5.56
CA PRO A 144 8.71 2.08 -6.79
C PRO A 144 7.20 2.14 -6.58
N VAL A 145 6.66 1.25 -5.74
CA VAL A 145 5.21 1.24 -5.42
C VAL A 145 4.86 2.44 -4.55
N ALA A 146 5.63 2.72 -3.50
CA ALA A 146 5.42 3.89 -2.65
C ALA A 146 5.43 5.19 -3.46
N ASP A 147 6.42 5.36 -4.35
CA ASP A 147 6.49 6.54 -5.22
C ASP A 147 5.28 6.64 -6.15
N SER A 148 4.79 5.52 -6.70
CA SER A 148 3.59 5.53 -7.55
C SER A 148 2.32 5.88 -6.78
N MET A 149 2.25 5.53 -5.50
CA MET A 149 1.13 5.89 -4.63
C MET A 149 1.14 7.38 -4.24
N VAL A 150 2.35 7.95 -4.08
CA VAL A 150 2.54 9.36 -3.72
C VAL A 150 2.47 10.28 -4.94
N TYR A 151 3.06 9.84 -6.07
CA TYR A 151 3.16 10.60 -7.32
C TYR A 151 2.55 9.82 -8.48
N PRO A 152 1.22 9.69 -8.56
CA PRO A 152 0.58 8.96 -9.66
C PRO A 152 0.91 9.59 -11.00
N GLN A 153 1.44 8.79 -11.95
CA GLN A 153 1.92 9.24 -13.26
C GLN A 153 0.79 9.47 -14.30
N SER A 154 -0.47 9.24 -13.96
CA SER A 154 -1.58 9.36 -14.89
C SER A 154 -2.88 9.84 -14.25
N ASP A 155 -3.62 10.67 -15.00
CA ASP A 155 -4.96 11.20 -14.67
C ASP A 155 -6.09 10.13 -14.60
N ALA A 156 -5.76 8.86 -14.66
CA ALA A 156 -6.73 7.76 -14.68
C ALA A 156 -6.94 7.17 -13.27
N GLY A 157 -7.87 7.75 -12.52
CA GLY A 157 -8.73 7.00 -11.58
C GLY A 157 -8.12 6.27 -10.40
N GLN A 158 -6.81 6.41 -10.10
CA GLN A 158 -6.24 5.81 -8.89
C GLN A 158 -6.54 6.68 -7.67
N LYS A 159 -7.15 6.06 -6.66
CA LYS A 159 -7.36 6.67 -5.33
C LYS A 159 -6.03 7.21 -4.82
N ASN A 160 -5.85 8.53 -4.87
CA ASN A 160 -4.73 9.19 -4.20
C ASN A 160 -4.78 8.79 -2.72
N LEU A 161 -3.78 8.05 -2.23
CA LEU A 161 -3.62 7.71 -0.81
C LEU A 161 -3.47 8.96 0.06
N ILE A 162 -3.04 10.06 -0.53
CA ILE A 162 -3.10 11.37 0.09
C ILE A 162 -4.46 11.97 -0.25
N ASP A 163 -5.43 11.75 0.61
CA ASP A 163 -6.76 12.33 0.50
C ASP A 163 -6.64 13.86 0.48
N SER A 164 -7.16 14.48 -0.58
CA SER A 164 -7.18 15.94 -0.76
C SER A 164 -7.82 16.64 0.43
N LYS A 165 -8.81 16.01 1.06
CA LYS A 165 -9.45 16.54 2.27
C LYS A 165 -8.46 16.63 3.44
N ASN A 166 -7.63 15.60 3.66
CA ASN A 166 -6.63 15.61 4.74
C ASN A 166 -5.54 16.66 4.48
N ARG A 167 -5.05 16.77 3.25
CA ARG A 167 -4.05 17.81 2.89
C ARG A 167 -4.60 19.22 3.08
N PHE A 168 -5.83 19.43 2.66
CA PHE A 168 -6.46 20.75 2.84
C PHE A 168 -6.75 21.02 4.32
N GLN A 169 -7.11 20.01 5.10
CA GLN A 169 -7.29 20.11 6.55
C GLN A 169 -5.96 20.45 7.26
N GLU A 170 -4.86 19.77 6.92
CA GLU A 170 -3.53 20.07 7.47
C GLU A 170 -3.11 21.52 7.18
N TRP A 171 -3.31 21.98 5.95
CA TRP A 171 -3.07 23.36 5.57
C TRP A 171 -3.94 24.35 6.37
N ALA A 172 -5.23 24.08 6.51
CA ALA A 172 -6.17 24.94 7.23
C ALA A 172 -5.82 25.04 8.73
N LEU A 173 -5.49 23.91 9.35
CA LEU A 173 -5.03 23.85 10.74
C LEU A 173 -3.72 24.62 10.93
N ALA A 174 -2.74 24.42 10.04
CA ALA A 174 -1.46 25.11 10.13
C ALA A 174 -1.59 26.64 9.95
N LYS A 175 -2.48 27.09 9.07
CA LYS A 175 -2.61 28.52 8.73
C LYS A 175 -3.62 29.27 9.61
N PHE A 176 -4.71 28.63 10.00
CA PHE A 176 -5.85 29.27 10.68
C PHE A 176 -6.18 28.65 12.03
N GLY A 177 -5.60 27.50 12.40
CA GLY A 177 -5.94 26.76 13.62
C GLY A 177 -7.36 26.17 13.62
N GLN A 178 -8.00 26.06 12.44
CA GLN A 178 -9.38 25.60 12.30
C GLN A 178 -9.50 24.51 11.24
N ASN A 179 -10.45 23.60 11.44
CA ASN A 179 -10.78 22.58 10.44
C ASN A 179 -11.59 23.21 9.28
N PRO A 180 -11.44 22.66 8.04
CA PRO A 180 -12.32 23.02 6.93
C PRO A 180 -13.75 22.52 7.18
N GLU A 181 -14.73 23.31 6.75
CA GLU A 181 -16.14 22.95 6.74
C GLU A 181 -16.59 22.67 5.31
N TYR A 182 -17.29 21.56 5.09
CA TYR A 182 -17.82 21.17 3.79
C TYR A 182 -19.34 21.27 3.79
N SER A 183 -19.91 21.92 2.77
CA SER A 183 -21.34 22.05 2.57
C SER A 183 -21.74 21.51 1.21
N ILE A 184 -22.75 20.63 1.16
CA ILE A 184 -23.42 20.27 -0.09
C ILE A 184 -24.39 21.39 -0.42
N ILE A 185 -24.14 22.07 -1.52
CA ILE A 185 -24.93 23.25 -1.93
C ILE A 185 -25.93 22.92 -3.03
N ASP A 186 -25.75 21.79 -3.72
CA ASP A 186 -26.63 21.39 -4.81
C ASP A 186 -26.68 19.86 -4.96
N GLU A 187 -27.85 19.35 -5.43
CA GLU A 187 -28.11 17.95 -5.70
C GLU A 187 -28.98 17.86 -6.95
N GLU A 188 -28.40 17.49 -8.09
CA GLU A 188 -29.08 17.42 -9.38
C GLU A 188 -29.14 15.98 -9.93
N GLY A 189 -30.15 15.72 -10.77
CA GLY A 189 -30.31 14.45 -11.53
C GLY A 189 -31.21 13.41 -10.89
N PRO A 190 -31.60 12.39 -11.68
CA PRO A 190 -32.44 11.29 -11.19
C PRO A 190 -31.70 10.41 -10.20
N ASP A 191 -32.42 9.64 -9.38
CA ASP A 191 -31.85 8.83 -8.27
C ASP A 191 -30.68 7.89 -8.69
N HIS A 192 -30.71 7.38 -9.92
CA HIS A 192 -29.68 6.50 -10.45
C HIS A 192 -28.48 7.23 -11.09
N ALA A 193 -28.54 8.57 -11.21
CA ALA A 193 -27.51 9.41 -11.80
C ALA A 193 -27.39 10.78 -11.07
N LYS A 194 -27.56 10.78 -9.75
CA LYS A 194 -27.39 11.99 -8.93
C LYS A 194 -25.97 12.54 -9.00
N GLU A 195 -25.86 13.85 -9.10
CA GLU A 195 -24.62 14.59 -8.97
C GLU A 195 -24.75 15.60 -7.82
N PHE A 196 -23.73 15.62 -6.95
CA PHE A 196 -23.67 16.50 -5.79
C PHE A 196 -22.62 17.59 -6.06
N THR A 197 -22.92 18.81 -5.66
CA THR A 197 -21.96 19.92 -5.62
C THR A 197 -21.64 20.28 -4.17
N ALA A 198 -20.34 20.28 -3.84
CA ALA A 198 -19.86 20.65 -2.51
C ALA A 198 -18.96 21.89 -2.58
N GLU A 199 -19.04 22.72 -1.55
CA GLU A 199 -18.10 23.82 -1.29
C GLU A 199 -17.31 23.55 -0.02
N VAL A 200 -16.06 24.04 0.03
CA VAL A 200 -15.23 23.97 1.23
C VAL A 200 -14.86 25.37 1.73
N TYR A 201 -15.00 25.56 3.03
CA TYR A 201 -14.77 26.80 3.74
C TYR A 201 -13.72 26.65 4.85
N VAL A 202 -12.98 27.72 5.13
CA VAL A 202 -12.14 27.89 6.34
C VAL A 202 -12.35 29.30 6.86
N SER A 203 -12.69 29.44 8.14
CA SER A 203 -12.98 30.75 8.78
C SER A 203 -14.02 31.57 8.01
N GLY A 204 -15.06 30.92 7.48
CA GLY A 204 -16.13 31.56 6.71
C GLY A 204 -15.79 31.99 5.28
N LYS A 205 -14.54 31.77 4.83
CA LYS A 205 -14.10 32.02 3.45
C LYS A 205 -14.13 30.75 2.61
N MET A 206 -14.73 30.83 1.42
CA MET A 206 -14.77 29.74 0.45
C MET A 206 -13.41 29.59 -0.25
N TYR A 207 -12.90 28.35 -0.31
CA TYR A 207 -11.63 28.00 -0.94
C TYR A 207 -11.77 27.14 -2.19
N GLY A 208 -12.80 26.29 -2.26
CA GLY A 208 -12.97 25.42 -3.42
C GLY A 208 -14.39 24.89 -3.58
N VAL A 209 -14.68 24.42 -4.81
CA VAL A 209 -15.94 23.81 -5.21
C VAL A 209 -15.65 22.50 -5.92
N GLY A 210 -16.46 21.47 -5.67
CA GLY A 210 -16.30 20.17 -6.32
C GLY A 210 -17.61 19.48 -6.62
N ARG A 211 -17.66 18.71 -7.70
CA ARG A 211 -18.82 17.90 -8.08
C ARG A 211 -18.46 16.43 -8.04
N GLY A 212 -19.47 15.57 -7.76
CA GLY A 212 -19.27 14.14 -7.73
C GLY A 212 -20.58 13.35 -7.62
N ARG A 213 -20.54 12.09 -7.98
CA ARG A 213 -21.70 11.19 -7.90
C ARG A 213 -22.07 10.77 -6.48
N ARG A 214 -21.17 11.01 -5.53
CA ARG A 214 -21.40 10.80 -4.09
C ARG A 214 -21.01 12.07 -3.36
N LYS A 215 -21.66 12.37 -2.23
CA LYS A 215 -21.32 13.52 -1.40
C LYS A 215 -19.83 13.56 -1.04
N GLN A 216 -19.26 12.39 -0.68
CA GLN A 216 -17.81 12.27 -0.38
C GLN A 216 -16.91 12.59 -1.57
N ASP A 217 -17.31 12.24 -2.80
CA ASP A 217 -16.55 12.55 -4.01
C ASP A 217 -16.60 14.05 -4.31
N ALA A 218 -17.76 14.69 -4.14
CA ALA A 218 -17.92 16.13 -4.28
C ALA A 218 -17.06 16.91 -3.29
N GLU A 219 -17.09 16.52 -2.01
CA GLU A 219 -16.26 17.12 -0.96
C GLU A 219 -14.75 16.96 -1.22
N LYS A 220 -14.33 15.77 -1.70
CA LYS A 220 -12.96 15.51 -2.09
C LYS A 220 -12.51 16.42 -3.23
N ASN A 221 -13.34 16.55 -4.28
CA ASN A 221 -13.06 17.40 -5.43
C ASN A 221 -13.05 18.89 -5.04
N ALA A 222 -13.86 19.30 -4.07
CA ALA A 222 -13.81 20.67 -3.50
C ALA A 222 -12.47 20.94 -2.80
N ALA A 223 -11.94 19.97 -2.04
CA ALA A 223 -10.62 20.08 -1.43
C ALA A 223 -9.49 20.11 -2.48
N GLU A 224 -9.61 19.36 -3.57
CA GLU A 224 -8.63 19.38 -4.67
C GLU A 224 -8.61 20.74 -5.37
N ASP A 225 -9.77 21.31 -5.67
CA ASP A 225 -9.88 22.65 -6.25
C ASP A 225 -9.28 23.72 -5.33
N ALA A 226 -9.55 23.63 -4.02
CA ALA A 226 -8.95 24.52 -3.03
C ALA A 226 -7.42 24.44 -3.04
N LEU A 227 -6.86 23.24 -3.00
CA LEU A 227 -5.40 23.02 -3.05
C LEU A 227 -4.78 23.49 -4.37
N ALA A 228 -5.48 23.34 -5.49
CA ALA A 228 -5.02 23.81 -6.80
C ALA A 228 -4.98 25.36 -6.86
N LYS A 229 -5.96 26.03 -6.27
CA LYS A 229 -6.00 27.50 -6.17
C LYS A 229 -4.89 28.05 -5.28
N LEU A 230 -4.54 27.34 -4.19
CA LEU A 230 -3.44 27.71 -3.30
C LEU A 230 -2.05 27.58 -3.95
N LYS A 231 -1.89 26.71 -4.97
CA LYS A 231 -0.63 26.54 -5.69
C LYS A 231 -0.37 27.60 -6.75
N LYS A 232 -1.36 28.40 -7.15
CA LYS A 232 -1.16 29.49 -8.11
C LYS A 232 -0.47 30.67 -7.42
N PRO A 233 0.74 31.10 -7.86
CA PRO A 233 1.43 32.25 -7.28
C PRO A 233 0.60 33.51 -7.54
N GLY A 234 0.09 34.16 -6.49
CA GLY A 234 -0.62 35.43 -6.57
C GLY A 234 -1.82 35.63 -5.66
N LEU A 235 -2.15 34.71 -4.75
CA LEU A 235 -3.26 34.81 -3.80
C LEU A 235 -2.84 34.60 -2.33
N ILE A 236 -1.62 35.00 -2.01
CA ILE A 236 -1.15 35.19 -0.63
C ILE A 236 -0.72 36.65 -0.47
#